data_2092207159bb57ea583cdd950ec59fa0
#
_entry.id   2092207159bb57ea583cdd950ec59fa0
#
_cell.length_a   1.000
_cell.length_b   1.000
_cell.length_c   1.000
_cell.angle_alpha   90.00
_cell.angle_beta   90.00
_cell.angle_gamma   90.00
#
_symmetry.space_group_name_H-M   'P 1'
#
loop_
_entity.id
_entity.type
_entity.pdbx_description
1 polymer ?
#
loop_
_entity_poly.entity_id
_entity_poly.type
_entity_poly.pdbx_seq_one_letter_code
_entity_poly.pdbx_strand_id
1 'polypeptide(L)'
;MSSQVPDRGAVSLRGESSMAPLRFCANVSWLFTELPDLRQRLHAAAAAGFRAVEAAWPYDSDPLELQRARQAAGVEVVLLNTPPGDVKAGELGLGAVPGREADFRQGLDLALTYARALDCKRIHLMAGRLPAGAHRPAVAKEMEAIFVQNLTYAADVLAKEGITGLIEPINTRLTDPRYFLDSPHQAAAILERVGRPNIRLQMDVFHWQIMDGNLTQNIHKYFPLIGHIQVAQVPGRNEPDSPGELNFPYLFGLLEELQYQGYIGCEYKPRGMKEPPPVFLLCKEENPRERGPAGRWSEPSSSGVWLPVTEHEVD
;
A
#
# COMPACT_ATOMS: atom_id res chain seq x y z
N MET A 1 30.02 -10.24 65.55
CA MET A 1 28.72 -10.11 64.95
C MET A 1 28.95 -9.45 63.60
N SER A 2 29.03 -10.28 62.55
CA SER A 2 29.29 -9.85 61.16
C SER A 2 27.96 -9.77 60.45
N SER A 3 27.56 -8.61 60.02
CA SER A 3 26.34 -8.36 59.24
C SER A 3 26.63 -8.55 57.75
N GLN A 4 26.12 -9.63 57.19
CA GLN A 4 26.08 -9.85 55.74
C GLN A 4 25.00 -8.97 55.09
N VAL A 5 25.42 -8.19 54.09
CA VAL A 5 24.53 -7.45 53.18
C VAL A 5 24.09 -8.41 52.07
N PRO A 6 22.80 -8.54 51.74
CA PRO A 6 22.36 -9.39 50.65
C PRO A 6 22.70 -8.78 49.28
N ASP A 7 23.26 -9.61 48.42
CA ASP A 7 23.56 -9.39 47.02
C ASP A 7 22.25 -9.03 46.26
N ARG A 8 22.22 -7.87 45.62
CA ARG A 8 21.11 -7.46 44.75
C ARG A 8 21.31 -8.12 43.38
N GLY A 9 20.54 -9.17 43.16
CA GLY A 9 20.49 -9.88 41.89
C GLY A 9 20.41 -8.95 40.68
N ALA A 10 21.25 -9.19 39.68
CA ALA A 10 21.28 -8.53 38.40
C ALA A 10 19.93 -8.68 37.72
N VAL A 11 19.26 -7.54 37.46
CA VAL A 11 18.07 -7.49 36.59
C VAL A 11 18.55 -7.80 35.19
N SER A 12 18.18 -8.96 34.70
CA SER A 12 18.36 -9.37 33.30
C SER A 12 17.66 -8.32 32.39
N LEU A 13 18.46 -7.57 31.67
CA LEU A 13 17.97 -6.72 30.57
C LEU A 13 17.25 -7.62 29.59
N ARG A 14 15.98 -7.33 29.39
CA ARG A 14 15.10 -8.03 28.45
C ARG A 14 15.75 -8.04 27.08
N GLY A 15 15.73 -9.21 26.44
CA GLY A 15 16.29 -9.43 25.13
C GLY A 15 15.85 -8.40 24.11
N GLU A 16 16.78 -7.91 23.32
CA GLU A 16 16.53 -7.15 22.12
C GLU A 16 15.63 -8.02 21.24
N SER A 17 14.36 -7.63 21.13
CA SER A 17 13.46 -8.16 20.12
C SER A 17 14.03 -7.74 18.78
N SER A 18 14.70 -8.64 18.07
CA SER A 18 15.12 -8.38 16.69
C SER A 18 13.86 -8.13 15.88
N MET A 19 13.67 -6.88 15.44
CA MET A 19 12.56 -6.53 14.56
C MET A 19 12.71 -7.33 13.26
N ALA A 20 11.61 -7.96 12.82
CA ALA A 20 11.62 -8.66 11.54
C ALA A 20 11.78 -7.63 10.40
N PRO A 21 12.66 -7.87 9.42
CA PRO A 21 12.90 -6.94 8.34
C PRO A 21 11.62 -6.78 7.49
N LEU A 22 11.43 -5.57 6.94
CA LEU A 22 10.34 -5.27 6.00
C LEU A 22 10.45 -6.16 4.76
N ARG A 23 9.30 -6.61 4.26
CA ARG A 23 9.22 -7.49 3.10
C ARG A 23 8.67 -6.71 1.91
N PHE A 24 9.39 -6.74 0.79
CA PHE A 24 9.01 -6.05 -0.44
C PHE A 24 8.49 -7.03 -1.50
N CYS A 25 7.54 -6.56 -2.34
CA CYS A 25 7.07 -7.28 -3.51
C CYS A 25 7.11 -6.38 -4.74
N ALA A 26 7.39 -6.97 -5.91
CA ALA A 26 7.39 -6.24 -7.17
C ALA A 26 5.98 -6.10 -7.72
N ASN A 27 5.54 -4.88 -8.03
CA ASN A 27 4.33 -4.69 -8.83
C ASN A 27 4.66 -4.91 -10.30
N VAL A 28 4.36 -6.11 -10.81
CA VAL A 28 4.70 -6.50 -12.20
C VAL A 28 3.78 -5.87 -13.24
N SER A 29 2.80 -5.07 -12.83
CA SER A 29 2.05 -4.19 -13.75
C SER A 29 2.77 -2.89 -14.03
N TRP A 30 3.75 -2.51 -13.21
CA TRP A 30 4.58 -1.32 -13.32
C TRP A 30 6.04 -1.61 -13.63
N LEU A 31 6.57 -2.72 -13.08
CA LEU A 31 7.94 -3.17 -13.27
C LEU A 31 8.01 -4.24 -14.36
N PHE A 32 9.14 -4.33 -15.07
CA PHE A 32 9.39 -5.31 -16.13
C PHE A 32 8.41 -5.20 -17.32
N THR A 33 7.85 -4.02 -17.56
CA THR A 33 6.82 -3.79 -18.58
C THR A 33 7.35 -3.88 -20.02
N GLU A 34 8.66 -3.88 -20.21
CA GLU A 34 9.31 -4.22 -21.49
C GLU A 34 9.06 -5.68 -21.93
N LEU A 35 8.71 -6.55 -20.98
CA LEU A 35 8.28 -7.92 -21.24
C LEU A 35 6.76 -7.94 -21.39
N PRO A 36 6.20 -8.24 -22.56
CA PRO A 36 4.75 -8.18 -22.78
C PRO A 36 3.99 -9.29 -22.03
N ASP A 37 4.63 -10.44 -21.81
CA ASP A 37 4.02 -11.60 -21.17
C ASP A 37 4.20 -11.53 -19.63
N LEU A 38 3.08 -11.56 -18.91
CA LEU A 38 3.08 -11.53 -17.44
C LEU A 38 3.89 -12.69 -16.83
N ARG A 39 3.89 -13.86 -17.45
CA ARG A 39 4.67 -15.02 -17.00
C ARG A 39 6.17 -14.73 -17.01
N GLN A 40 6.66 -14.02 -18.03
CA GLN A 40 8.06 -13.60 -18.13
C GLN A 40 8.40 -12.58 -17.03
N ARG A 41 7.47 -11.68 -16.69
CA ARG A 41 7.65 -10.70 -15.60
C ARG A 41 7.79 -11.36 -14.22
N LEU A 42 7.09 -12.49 -13.98
CA LEU A 42 7.27 -13.27 -12.75
C LEU A 42 8.70 -13.81 -12.62
N HIS A 43 9.26 -14.35 -13.70
CA HIS A 43 10.65 -14.82 -13.73
C HIS A 43 11.66 -13.67 -13.59
N ALA A 44 11.41 -12.54 -14.26
CA ALA A 44 12.26 -11.35 -14.14
C ALA A 44 12.27 -10.78 -12.70
N ALA A 45 11.12 -10.73 -12.04
CA ALA A 45 11.03 -10.33 -10.65
C ALA A 45 11.84 -11.25 -9.72
N ALA A 46 11.73 -12.58 -9.93
CA ALA A 46 12.53 -13.55 -9.18
C ALA A 46 14.04 -13.36 -9.42
N ALA A 47 14.45 -13.17 -10.69
CA ALA A 47 15.85 -12.92 -11.05
C ALA A 47 16.38 -11.61 -10.44
N ALA A 48 15.54 -10.58 -10.27
CA ALA A 48 15.87 -9.34 -9.58
C ALA A 48 15.87 -9.48 -8.04
N GLY A 49 15.63 -10.67 -7.49
CA GLY A 49 15.69 -10.97 -6.06
C GLY A 49 14.37 -10.85 -5.29
N PHE A 50 13.26 -10.52 -5.96
CA PHE A 50 11.96 -10.50 -5.29
C PHE A 50 11.46 -11.92 -5.00
N ARG A 51 10.91 -12.09 -3.80
CA ARG A 51 10.25 -13.35 -3.39
C ARG A 51 8.73 -13.29 -3.52
N ALA A 52 8.20 -12.10 -3.75
CA ALA A 52 6.78 -11.85 -3.90
C ALA A 52 6.52 -10.83 -4.99
N VAL A 53 5.34 -10.92 -5.59
CA VAL A 53 4.88 -10.00 -6.63
C VAL A 53 3.42 -9.62 -6.39
N GLU A 54 3.01 -8.50 -6.95
CA GLU A 54 1.60 -8.11 -7.12
C GLU A 54 1.33 -7.79 -8.59
N ALA A 55 0.11 -8.07 -9.05
CA ALA A 55 -0.30 -7.84 -10.42
C ALA A 55 -1.71 -7.26 -10.45
N ALA A 56 -1.89 -6.08 -11.06
CA ALA A 56 -3.19 -5.43 -11.09
C ALA A 56 -4.24 -6.31 -11.82
N TRP A 57 -3.98 -6.64 -13.07
CA TRP A 57 -4.96 -7.33 -13.92
C TRP A 57 -4.33 -8.48 -14.69
N PRO A 58 -4.32 -9.72 -14.13
CA PRO A 58 -3.73 -10.89 -14.77
C PRO A 58 -4.66 -11.57 -15.80
N TYR A 59 -5.80 -10.98 -16.11
CA TYR A 59 -6.95 -11.62 -16.76
C TYR A 59 -6.77 -11.94 -18.25
N ASP A 60 -5.76 -11.41 -18.91
CA ASP A 60 -5.41 -11.73 -20.29
C ASP A 60 -4.60 -13.04 -20.41
N SER A 61 -4.19 -13.62 -19.31
CA SER A 61 -3.41 -14.86 -19.26
C SER A 61 -4.23 -16.01 -18.67
N ASP A 62 -4.03 -17.22 -19.14
CA ASP A 62 -4.67 -18.40 -18.53
C ASP A 62 -4.21 -18.59 -17.08
N PRO A 63 -5.15 -18.77 -16.11
CA PRO A 63 -4.81 -18.88 -14.69
C PRO A 63 -3.92 -20.08 -14.36
N LEU A 64 -4.04 -21.20 -15.07
CA LEU A 64 -3.20 -22.38 -14.84
C LEU A 64 -1.78 -22.18 -15.41
N GLU A 65 -1.64 -21.46 -16.51
CA GLU A 65 -0.32 -21.07 -17.03
C GLU A 65 0.39 -20.10 -16.08
N LEU A 66 -0.34 -19.12 -15.53
CA LEU A 66 0.21 -18.23 -14.50
C LEU A 66 0.60 -18.99 -13.23
N GLN A 67 -0.21 -19.97 -12.81
CA GLN A 67 0.12 -20.83 -11.68
C GLN A 67 1.45 -21.57 -11.90
N ARG A 68 1.63 -22.17 -13.07
CA ARG A 68 2.88 -22.87 -13.44
C ARG A 68 4.07 -21.93 -13.46
N ALA A 69 3.91 -20.74 -14.06
CA ALA A 69 4.96 -19.73 -14.13
C ALA A 69 5.35 -19.21 -12.73
N ARG A 70 4.36 -18.92 -11.85
CA ARG A 70 4.58 -18.56 -10.46
C ARG A 70 5.37 -19.63 -9.70
N GLN A 71 4.97 -20.90 -9.83
CA GLN A 71 5.66 -22.03 -9.20
C GLN A 71 7.10 -22.18 -9.70
N ALA A 72 7.30 -22.09 -11.03
CA ALA A 72 8.63 -22.17 -11.64
C ALA A 72 9.54 -20.98 -11.24
N ALA A 73 8.99 -19.78 -11.12
CA ALA A 73 9.72 -18.61 -10.64
C ALA A 73 9.98 -18.64 -9.13
N GLY A 74 9.23 -19.42 -8.36
CA GLY A 74 9.36 -19.49 -6.89
C GLY A 74 8.93 -18.21 -6.20
N VAL A 75 7.94 -17.47 -6.73
CA VAL A 75 7.42 -16.23 -6.16
C VAL A 75 6.02 -16.41 -5.57
N GLU A 76 5.70 -15.65 -4.53
CA GLU A 76 4.35 -15.51 -3.99
C GLU A 76 3.60 -14.40 -4.76
N VAL A 77 2.32 -14.62 -5.10
CA VAL A 77 1.44 -13.54 -5.60
C VAL A 77 0.64 -13.01 -4.40
N VAL A 78 0.88 -11.75 -4.02
CA VAL A 78 0.36 -11.21 -2.77
C VAL A 78 -0.87 -10.33 -2.92
N LEU A 79 -1.10 -9.81 -4.12
CA LEU A 79 -2.23 -8.93 -4.43
C LEU A 79 -2.59 -9.03 -5.91
N LEU A 80 -3.87 -8.98 -6.20
CA LEU A 80 -4.44 -8.67 -7.52
C LEU A 80 -5.65 -7.73 -7.35
N ASN A 81 -6.03 -7.03 -8.44
CA ASN A 81 -7.19 -6.14 -8.42
C ASN A 81 -8.40 -6.85 -9.05
N THR A 82 -9.63 -6.43 -8.68
CA THR A 82 -10.83 -6.77 -9.48
C THR A 82 -10.69 -6.21 -10.89
N PRO A 83 -11.35 -6.80 -11.91
CA PRO A 83 -11.35 -6.24 -13.26
C PRO A 83 -11.75 -4.77 -13.28
N PRO A 84 -11.12 -3.95 -14.13
CA PRO A 84 -11.36 -2.51 -14.17
C PRO A 84 -12.69 -2.13 -14.81
N GLY A 85 -13.38 -3.06 -15.48
CA GLY A 85 -14.49 -2.79 -16.38
C GLY A 85 -14.00 -2.49 -17.80
N ASP A 86 -14.79 -1.74 -18.58
CA ASP A 86 -14.43 -1.31 -19.93
C ASP A 86 -13.50 -0.08 -19.87
N VAL A 87 -12.19 -0.34 -19.91
CA VAL A 87 -11.16 0.72 -19.90
C VAL A 87 -11.30 1.66 -21.09
N LYS A 88 -11.77 1.17 -22.27
CA LYS A 88 -11.97 1.99 -23.47
C LYS A 88 -13.15 2.96 -23.29
N ALA A 89 -14.17 2.55 -22.55
CA ALA A 89 -15.26 3.41 -22.13
C ALA A 89 -14.89 4.34 -20.96
N GLY A 90 -13.67 4.23 -20.45
CA GLY A 90 -13.14 5.07 -19.37
C GLY A 90 -13.48 4.56 -17.98
N GLU A 91 -13.76 3.26 -17.80
CA GLU A 91 -13.95 2.64 -16.49
C GLU A 91 -12.60 2.34 -15.83
N LEU A 92 -12.58 2.35 -14.49
CA LEU A 92 -11.44 1.97 -13.67
C LEU A 92 -11.93 1.43 -12.31
N GLY A 93 -12.57 0.28 -12.34
CA GLY A 93 -13.28 -0.30 -11.22
C GLY A 93 -14.78 -0.02 -11.26
N LEU A 94 -15.56 -0.89 -10.59
CA LEU A 94 -17.01 -0.88 -10.64
C LEU A 94 -17.66 -0.87 -9.24
N GLY A 95 -16.85 -0.91 -8.18
CA GLY A 95 -17.33 -1.14 -6.82
C GLY A 95 -18.30 -0.10 -6.29
N ALA A 96 -18.14 1.18 -6.69
CA ALA A 96 -18.99 2.28 -6.27
C ALA A 96 -19.89 2.81 -7.40
N VAL A 97 -19.87 2.19 -8.59
CA VAL A 97 -20.55 2.74 -9.77
C VAL A 97 -22.04 2.33 -9.77
N PRO A 98 -22.99 3.29 -9.74
CA PRO A 98 -24.43 2.99 -9.76
C PRO A 98 -24.83 2.17 -10.99
N GLY A 99 -25.66 1.14 -10.78
CA GLY A 99 -26.17 0.26 -11.83
C GLY A 99 -25.17 -0.80 -12.33
N ARG A 100 -23.94 -0.87 -11.75
CA ARG A 100 -22.91 -1.83 -12.13
C ARG A 100 -22.66 -2.91 -11.05
N GLU A 101 -23.59 -3.09 -10.12
CA GLU A 101 -23.46 -4.02 -8.99
C GLU A 101 -23.33 -5.48 -9.45
N ALA A 102 -24.06 -5.86 -10.49
CA ALA A 102 -23.99 -7.21 -11.07
C ALA A 102 -22.62 -7.46 -11.73
N ASP A 103 -22.11 -6.46 -12.47
CA ASP A 103 -20.81 -6.53 -13.13
C ASP A 103 -19.67 -6.57 -12.10
N PHE A 104 -19.77 -5.82 -11.01
CA PHE A 104 -18.84 -5.89 -9.89
C PHE A 104 -18.77 -7.30 -9.29
N ARG A 105 -19.92 -7.95 -9.06
CA ARG A 105 -19.99 -9.33 -8.54
C ARG A 105 -19.38 -10.34 -9.50
N GLN A 106 -19.69 -10.22 -10.79
CA GLN A 106 -19.06 -11.07 -11.82
C GLN A 106 -17.54 -10.87 -11.88
N GLY A 107 -17.08 -9.62 -11.77
CA GLY A 107 -15.65 -9.30 -11.69
C GLY A 107 -14.98 -9.87 -10.44
N LEU A 108 -15.67 -9.88 -9.31
CA LEU A 108 -15.19 -10.52 -8.07
C LEU A 108 -15.06 -12.04 -8.24
N ASP A 109 -16.02 -12.71 -8.87
CA ASP A 109 -15.95 -14.15 -9.13
C ASP A 109 -14.78 -14.50 -10.06
N LEU A 110 -14.52 -13.66 -11.08
CA LEU A 110 -13.34 -13.81 -11.93
C LEU A 110 -12.05 -13.61 -11.11
N ALA A 111 -11.98 -12.57 -10.30
CA ALA A 111 -10.82 -12.32 -9.44
C ALA A 111 -10.55 -13.48 -8.47
N LEU A 112 -11.59 -14.09 -7.91
CA LEU A 112 -11.48 -15.29 -7.06
C LEU A 112 -10.91 -16.49 -7.81
N THR A 113 -11.29 -16.69 -9.08
CA THR A 113 -10.74 -17.76 -9.90
C THR A 113 -9.23 -17.64 -10.03
N TYR A 114 -8.72 -16.43 -10.28
CA TYR A 114 -7.28 -16.17 -10.35
C TYR A 114 -6.61 -16.23 -8.99
N ALA A 115 -7.26 -15.69 -7.95
CA ALA A 115 -6.73 -15.74 -6.59
C ALA A 115 -6.53 -17.18 -6.11
N ARG A 116 -7.46 -18.08 -6.39
CA ARG A 116 -7.32 -19.53 -6.08
C ARG A 116 -6.16 -20.16 -6.85
N ALA A 117 -6.08 -19.94 -8.17
CA ALA A 117 -5.00 -20.48 -9.00
C ALA A 117 -3.63 -19.99 -8.55
N LEU A 118 -3.52 -18.72 -8.15
CA LEU A 118 -2.27 -18.07 -7.75
C LEU A 118 -2.00 -18.14 -6.23
N ASP A 119 -2.88 -18.78 -5.44
CA ASP A 119 -2.84 -18.77 -3.97
C ASP A 119 -2.71 -17.35 -3.39
N CYS A 120 -3.36 -16.38 -4.04
CA CYS A 120 -3.33 -14.98 -3.65
C CYS A 120 -4.34 -14.71 -2.53
N LYS A 121 -3.90 -14.05 -1.47
CA LYS A 121 -4.73 -13.82 -0.27
C LYS A 121 -5.25 -12.39 -0.14
N ARG A 122 -5.04 -11.54 -1.15
CA ARG A 122 -5.54 -10.16 -1.16
C ARG A 122 -6.10 -9.80 -2.52
N ILE A 123 -7.26 -9.13 -2.52
CA ILE A 123 -7.88 -8.59 -3.73
C ILE A 123 -8.23 -7.14 -3.49
N HIS A 124 -7.68 -6.22 -4.31
CA HIS A 124 -8.09 -4.82 -4.32
C HIS A 124 -9.44 -4.70 -5.02
N LEU A 125 -10.45 -4.24 -4.28
CA LEU A 125 -11.82 -4.01 -4.72
C LEU A 125 -11.93 -2.58 -5.25
N MET A 126 -11.67 -2.40 -6.53
CA MET A 126 -11.58 -1.07 -7.16
C MET A 126 -12.90 -0.33 -7.10
N ALA A 127 -12.89 0.88 -6.50
CA ALA A 127 -14.08 1.70 -6.31
C ALA A 127 -14.71 2.17 -7.65
N GLY A 128 -13.86 2.62 -8.56
CA GLY A 128 -14.30 3.15 -9.85
C GLY A 128 -14.36 4.67 -9.91
N ARG A 129 -14.75 5.16 -11.08
CA ARG A 129 -14.80 6.58 -11.41
C ARG A 129 -16.20 7.15 -11.26
N LEU A 130 -16.27 8.45 -10.96
CA LEU A 130 -17.52 9.22 -11.09
C LEU A 130 -18.02 9.15 -12.54
N PRO A 131 -19.35 9.13 -12.76
CA PRO A 131 -19.92 9.25 -14.10
C PRO A 131 -19.36 10.46 -14.85
N ALA A 132 -19.22 10.35 -16.17
CA ALA A 132 -18.70 11.45 -16.98
C ALA A 132 -19.59 12.70 -16.83
N GLY A 133 -18.96 13.85 -16.57
CA GLY A 133 -19.67 15.11 -16.35
C GLY A 133 -20.36 15.26 -14.99
N ALA A 134 -20.34 14.25 -14.14
CA ALA A 134 -20.96 14.35 -12.82
C ALA A 134 -20.15 15.25 -11.88
N HIS A 135 -20.87 16.04 -11.08
CA HIS A 135 -20.28 16.82 -10.00
C HIS A 135 -20.17 15.97 -8.75
N ARG A 136 -18.94 15.79 -8.21
CA ARG A 136 -18.66 14.88 -7.07
C ARG A 136 -19.65 15.00 -5.90
N PRO A 137 -19.96 16.18 -5.34
CA PRO A 137 -20.93 16.30 -4.25
C PRO A 137 -22.34 15.78 -4.57
N ALA A 138 -22.76 15.84 -5.83
CA ALA A 138 -24.09 15.39 -6.22
C ALA A 138 -24.24 13.86 -6.24
N VAL A 139 -23.15 13.12 -6.53
CA VAL A 139 -23.19 11.66 -6.69
C VAL A 139 -22.51 10.91 -5.53
N ALA A 140 -21.71 11.59 -4.71
CA ALA A 140 -20.87 10.95 -3.70
C ALA A 140 -21.66 10.08 -2.71
N LYS A 141 -22.81 10.55 -2.25
CA LYS A 141 -23.65 9.82 -1.27
C LYS A 141 -24.21 8.51 -1.83
N GLU A 142 -24.65 8.53 -3.08
CA GLU A 142 -25.17 7.34 -3.76
C GLU A 142 -24.04 6.34 -4.01
N MET A 143 -22.92 6.80 -4.57
CA MET A 143 -21.76 5.96 -4.84
C MET A 143 -21.21 5.33 -3.55
N GLU A 144 -21.17 6.07 -2.45
CA GLU A 144 -20.73 5.55 -1.16
C GLU A 144 -21.67 4.45 -0.64
N ALA A 145 -22.99 4.64 -0.75
CA ALA A 145 -23.96 3.65 -0.34
C ALA A 145 -23.82 2.33 -1.13
N ILE A 146 -23.63 2.44 -2.47
CA ILE A 146 -23.40 1.30 -3.35
C ILE A 146 -22.07 0.63 -3.01
N PHE A 147 -21.01 1.41 -2.78
CA PHE A 147 -19.71 0.83 -2.43
C PHE A 147 -19.77 0.04 -1.12
N VAL A 148 -20.39 0.60 -0.07
CA VAL A 148 -20.59 -0.11 1.21
C VAL A 148 -21.38 -1.41 1.01
N GLN A 149 -22.45 -1.40 0.20
CA GLN A 149 -23.22 -2.60 -0.11
C GLN A 149 -22.38 -3.67 -0.83
N ASN A 150 -21.65 -3.27 -1.85
CA ASN A 150 -20.79 -4.17 -2.63
C ASN A 150 -19.62 -4.71 -1.79
N LEU A 151 -19.00 -3.88 -0.95
CA LEU A 151 -17.96 -4.32 -0.03
C LEU A 151 -18.47 -5.31 1.02
N THR A 152 -19.70 -5.11 1.53
CA THR A 152 -20.33 -6.04 2.47
C THR A 152 -20.57 -7.40 1.80
N TYR A 153 -21.08 -7.40 0.57
CA TYR A 153 -21.22 -8.64 -0.21
C TYR A 153 -19.86 -9.31 -0.45
N ALA A 154 -18.88 -8.53 -0.90
CA ALA A 154 -17.52 -9.04 -1.16
C ALA A 154 -16.90 -9.63 0.11
N ALA A 155 -17.07 -8.99 1.26
CA ALA A 155 -16.56 -9.50 2.53
C ALA A 155 -17.06 -10.91 2.85
N ASP A 156 -18.36 -11.15 2.69
CA ASP A 156 -19.00 -12.46 2.97
C ASP A 156 -18.52 -13.54 1.99
N VAL A 157 -18.25 -13.17 0.73
CA VAL A 157 -17.71 -14.08 -0.29
C VAL A 157 -16.23 -14.39 -0.01
N LEU A 158 -15.42 -13.36 0.20
CA LEU A 158 -13.97 -13.47 0.44
C LEU A 158 -13.63 -14.20 1.74
N ALA A 159 -14.46 -14.07 2.78
CA ALA A 159 -14.26 -14.77 4.05
C ALA A 159 -14.25 -16.29 3.90
N LYS A 160 -15.05 -16.85 2.97
CA LYS A 160 -15.11 -18.29 2.69
C LYS A 160 -13.80 -18.83 2.11
N GLU A 161 -13.02 -17.96 1.48
CA GLU A 161 -11.74 -18.28 0.84
C GLU A 161 -10.54 -17.87 1.69
N GLY A 162 -10.76 -17.28 2.85
CA GLY A 162 -9.70 -16.72 3.69
C GLY A 162 -8.94 -15.58 3.00
N ILE A 163 -9.63 -14.80 2.15
CA ILE A 163 -9.07 -13.68 1.39
C ILE A 163 -9.47 -12.35 2.03
N THR A 164 -8.53 -11.42 2.05
CA THR A 164 -8.74 -10.03 2.45
C THR A 164 -9.08 -9.18 1.24
N GLY A 165 -10.20 -8.46 1.28
CA GLY A 165 -10.51 -7.39 0.34
C GLY A 165 -9.83 -6.11 0.76
N LEU A 166 -9.31 -5.36 -0.20
CA LEU A 166 -8.64 -4.08 0.02
C LEU A 166 -9.39 -2.97 -0.71
N ILE A 167 -9.41 -1.77 -0.11
CA ILE A 167 -9.85 -0.55 -0.77
C ILE A 167 -8.72 0.47 -0.74
N GLU A 168 -8.50 1.17 -1.84
CA GLU A 168 -7.38 2.09 -2.02
C GLU A 168 -7.87 3.48 -2.39
N PRO A 169 -7.51 4.51 -1.60
CA PRO A 169 -7.65 5.90 -2.03
C PRO A 169 -6.62 6.26 -3.10
N ILE A 170 -7.11 6.68 -4.28
CA ILE A 170 -6.27 7.10 -5.41
C ILE A 170 -6.35 8.62 -5.56
N ASN A 171 -5.20 9.29 -5.70
CA ASN A 171 -5.16 10.75 -5.80
C ASN A 171 -5.85 11.26 -7.07
N THR A 172 -6.65 12.31 -6.88
CA THR A 172 -7.40 12.97 -7.95
C THR A 172 -6.68 14.19 -8.53
N ARG A 173 -5.49 14.52 -8.01
CA ARG A 173 -4.71 15.68 -8.46
C ARG A 173 -3.81 15.37 -9.64
N LEU A 174 -3.20 14.17 -9.67
CA LEU A 174 -2.25 13.76 -10.70
C LEU A 174 -2.67 12.48 -11.43
N THR A 175 -3.23 11.48 -10.72
CA THR A 175 -3.46 10.15 -11.27
C THR A 175 -4.82 10.03 -11.94
N ASP A 176 -5.92 10.24 -11.21
CA ASP A 176 -7.27 10.06 -11.75
C ASP A 176 -8.26 11.07 -11.17
N PRO A 177 -8.51 12.20 -11.87
CA PRO A 177 -9.41 13.27 -11.36
C PRO A 177 -10.84 12.81 -11.08
N ARG A 178 -11.27 11.69 -11.64
CA ARG A 178 -12.63 11.17 -11.46
C ARG A 178 -12.71 9.97 -10.51
N TYR A 179 -11.59 9.49 -9.95
CA TYR A 179 -11.67 8.34 -9.04
C TYR A 179 -12.51 8.67 -7.80
N PHE A 180 -13.42 7.75 -7.44
CA PHE A 180 -14.39 8.01 -6.38
C PHE A 180 -13.75 8.08 -4.98
N LEU A 181 -12.95 7.08 -4.63
CA LEU A 181 -12.30 6.97 -3.33
C LEU A 181 -10.95 7.69 -3.38
N ASP A 182 -10.83 8.86 -2.75
CA ASP A 182 -9.67 9.73 -2.95
C ASP A 182 -8.92 10.15 -1.67
N SER A 183 -9.38 9.73 -0.49
CA SER A 183 -8.67 10.04 0.76
C SER A 183 -8.70 8.89 1.77
N PRO A 184 -7.67 8.75 2.63
CA PRO A 184 -7.67 7.75 3.70
C PRO A 184 -8.80 7.97 4.70
N HIS A 185 -9.25 9.20 4.89
CA HIS A 185 -10.36 9.54 5.78
C HIS A 185 -11.69 8.99 5.26
N GLN A 186 -11.95 9.15 3.95
CA GLN A 186 -13.12 8.57 3.29
C GLN A 186 -13.08 7.04 3.35
N ALA A 187 -11.92 6.43 3.07
CA ALA A 187 -11.76 4.99 3.13
C ALA A 187 -12.03 4.45 4.55
N ALA A 188 -11.49 5.09 5.59
CA ALA A 188 -11.72 4.68 6.97
C ALA A 188 -13.20 4.75 7.36
N ALA A 189 -13.92 5.82 6.97
CA ALA A 189 -15.35 5.95 7.21
C ALA A 189 -16.17 4.86 6.48
N ILE A 190 -15.78 4.50 5.26
CA ILE A 190 -16.40 3.40 4.51
C ILE A 190 -16.15 2.06 5.22
N LEU A 191 -14.91 1.79 5.64
CA LEU A 191 -14.56 0.56 6.37
C LEU A 191 -15.34 0.42 7.68
N GLU A 192 -15.50 1.51 8.42
CA GLU A 192 -16.33 1.55 9.63
C GLU A 192 -17.79 1.15 9.33
N ARG A 193 -18.38 1.70 8.27
CA ARG A 193 -19.74 1.38 7.84
C ARG A 193 -19.89 -0.05 7.34
N VAL A 194 -18.88 -0.59 6.65
CA VAL A 194 -18.85 -2.00 6.20
C VAL A 194 -18.79 -2.94 7.41
N GLY A 195 -18.02 -2.60 8.44
CA GLY A 195 -17.93 -3.35 9.69
C GLY A 195 -17.46 -4.80 9.53
N ARG A 196 -16.66 -5.11 8.52
CA ARG A 196 -16.13 -6.45 8.25
C ARG A 196 -14.60 -6.48 8.41
N PRO A 197 -14.05 -7.39 9.23
CA PRO A 197 -12.61 -7.39 9.55
C PRO A 197 -11.72 -7.79 8.36
N ASN A 198 -12.28 -8.46 7.36
CA ASN A 198 -11.58 -8.90 6.16
C ASN A 198 -11.69 -7.90 4.97
N ILE A 199 -12.26 -6.72 5.19
CA ILE A 199 -12.11 -5.58 4.26
C ILE A 199 -11.20 -4.57 4.94
N ARG A 200 -10.08 -4.24 4.29
CA ARG A 200 -9.01 -3.44 4.89
C ARG A 200 -8.54 -2.35 3.94
N LEU A 201 -7.67 -1.49 4.45
CA LEU A 201 -7.12 -0.34 3.73
C LEU A 201 -5.84 -0.75 2.99
N GLN A 202 -5.76 -0.43 1.70
CA GLN A 202 -4.52 -0.39 0.94
C GLN A 202 -3.96 1.03 1.02
N MET A 203 -2.77 1.16 1.57
CA MET A 203 -2.08 2.41 1.71
C MET A 203 -1.01 2.53 0.62
N ASP A 204 -1.28 3.29 -0.44
CA ASP A 204 -0.23 3.76 -1.33
C ASP A 204 0.29 5.11 -0.82
N VAL A 205 1.55 5.12 -0.39
CA VAL A 205 2.22 6.31 0.17
C VAL A 205 2.25 7.46 -0.85
N PHE A 206 2.40 7.16 -2.14
CA PHE A 206 2.35 8.15 -3.22
C PHE A 206 1.02 8.90 -3.25
N HIS A 207 -0.10 8.16 -3.20
CA HIS A 207 -1.43 8.76 -3.21
C HIS A 207 -1.71 9.55 -1.93
N TRP A 208 -1.34 9.02 -0.78
CA TRP A 208 -1.57 9.67 0.50
C TRP A 208 -0.78 10.97 0.63
N GLN A 209 0.49 11.01 0.18
CA GLN A 209 1.27 12.24 0.19
C GLN A 209 0.60 13.35 -0.63
N ILE A 210 0.13 13.02 -1.82
CA ILE A 210 -0.47 14.00 -2.75
C ILE A 210 -1.80 14.55 -2.21
N MET A 211 -2.63 13.71 -1.60
CA MET A 211 -3.95 14.13 -1.14
C MET A 211 -3.93 14.80 0.21
N ASP A 212 -3.33 14.17 1.22
CA ASP A 212 -3.41 14.58 2.61
C ASP A 212 -2.06 15.02 3.20
N GLY A 213 -0.95 14.39 2.78
CA GLY A 213 0.33 14.57 3.47
C GLY A 213 0.26 14.07 4.91
N ASN A 214 1.03 14.70 5.82
CA ASN A 214 1.04 14.38 7.26
C ASN A 214 1.14 12.87 7.52
N LEU A 215 2.01 12.18 6.74
CA LEU A 215 2.06 10.72 6.66
C LEU A 215 2.26 10.05 8.01
N THR A 216 3.14 10.60 8.87
CA THR A 216 3.39 10.04 10.19
C THR A 216 2.10 9.88 11.00
N GLN A 217 1.32 10.96 11.11
CA GLN A 217 0.08 10.93 11.89
C GLN A 217 -0.99 10.05 11.24
N ASN A 218 -1.10 10.10 9.90
CA ASN A 218 -2.05 9.30 9.17
C ASN A 218 -1.71 7.79 9.24
N ILE A 219 -0.43 7.42 9.17
CA ILE A 219 0.02 6.04 9.35
C ILE A 219 -0.34 5.56 10.74
N HIS A 220 0.04 6.27 11.81
CA HIS A 220 -0.32 5.88 13.18
C HIS A 220 -1.83 5.70 13.35
N LYS A 221 -2.62 6.68 12.87
CA LYS A 221 -4.08 6.67 13.00
C LYS A 221 -4.73 5.48 12.31
N TYR A 222 -4.31 5.17 11.10
CA TYR A 222 -4.96 4.16 10.26
C TYR A 222 -4.24 2.81 10.23
N PHE A 223 -3.09 2.67 10.92
CA PHE A 223 -2.31 1.44 10.96
C PHE A 223 -3.15 0.18 11.27
N PRO A 224 -4.08 0.20 12.24
CA PRO A 224 -4.94 -0.96 12.52
C PRO A 224 -5.82 -1.39 11.34
N LEU A 225 -6.11 -0.49 10.39
CA LEU A 225 -6.93 -0.77 9.22
C LEU A 225 -6.10 -1.25 8.02
N ILE A 226 -4.78 -1.00 8.00
CA ILE A 226 -3.91 -1.30 6.86
C ILE A 226 -3.78 -2.80 6.66
N GLY A 227 -4.09 -3.27 5.44
CA GLY A 227 -3.94 -4.65 5.00
C GLY A 227 -2.83 -4.85 3.96
N HIS A 228 -2.40 -3.77 3.31
CA HIS A 228 -1.30 -3.74 2.33
C HIS A 228 -0.74 -2.33 2.19
N ILE A 229 0.54 -2.23 1.83
CA ILE A 229 1.22 -0.95 1.62
C ILE A 229 1.87 -0.94 0.23
N GLN A 230 1.85 0.21 -0.45
CA GLN A 230 2.57 0.44 -1.70
C GLN A 230 3.40 1.72 -1.61
N VAL A 231 4.48 1.77 -2.38
CA VAL A 231 5.45 2.88 -2.33
C VAL A 231 5.88 3.33 -3.72
N ALA A 232 5.92 4.64 -3.90
CA ALA A 232 6.58 5.33 -4.99
C ALA A 232 6.93 6.76 -4.55
N GLN A 233 7.94 7.36 -5.17
CA GLN A 233 8.37 8.73 -4.88
C GLN A 233 7.45 9.77 -5.51
N VAL A 234 7.22 10.89 -4.82
CA VAL A 234 6.44 12.04 -5.30
C VAL A 234 7.42 13.13 -5.81
N PRO A 235 7.09 13.86 -6.91
CA PRO A 235 5.87 13.77 -7.72
C PRO A 235 5.93 12.77 -8.89
N GLY A 236 7.10 12.25 -9.21
CA GLY A 236 7.35 11.52 -10.47
C GLY A 236 6.84 10.08 -10.50
N ARG A 237 6.35 9.54 -9.36
CA ARG A 237 6.02 8.13 -9.17
C ARG A 237 7.20 7.19 -9.51
N ASN A 238 8.41 7.61 -9.19
CA ASN A 238 9.63 6.86 -9.45
C ASN A 238 10.04 6.02 -8.22
N GLU A 239 11.23 5.42 -8.30
CA GLU A 239 11.82 4.59 -7.25
C GLU A 239 11.88 5.35 -5.91
N PRO A 240 11.69 4.67 -4.76
CA PRO A 240 11.77 5.30 -3.43
C PRO A 240 13.07 6.03 -3.13
N ASP A 241 14.19 5.60 -3.68
CA ASP A 241 15.52 6.21 -3.54
C ASP A 241 15.78 7.36 -4.52
N SER A 242 14.82 7.65 -5.40
CA SER A 242 14.94 8.79 -6.32
C SER A 242 14.70 10.12 -5.61
N PRO A 243 15.24 11.24 -6.11
CA PRO A 243 14.95 12.56 -5.58
C PRO A 243 13.45 12.86 -5.62
N GLY A 244 12.90 13.35 -4.49
CA GLY A 244 11.47 13.67 -4.38
C GLY A 244 11.09 14.17 -3.00
N GLU A 245 9.78 14.23 -2.74
CA GLU A 245 9.21 14.80 -1.51
C GLU A 245 9.26 13.86 -0.30
N LEU A 246 9.45 12.53 -0.53
CA LEU A 246 9.33 11.52 0.50
C LEU A 246 10.69 11.09 1.04
N ASN A 247 10.80 11.01 2.37
CA ASN A 247 11.94 10.42 3.07
C ASN A 247 11.65 8.95 3.38
N PHE A 248 11.95 8.04 2.45
CA PHE A 248 11.67 6.62 2.62
C PHE A 248 12.48 5.96 3.75
N PRO A 249 13.75 6.30 4.02
CA PRO A 249 14.44 5.79 5.21
C PRO A 249 13.67 6.05 6.52
N TYR A 250 13.10 7.24 6.68
CA TYR A 250 12.25 7.57 7.82
C TYR A 250 10.94 6.76 7.83
N LEU A 251 10.26 6.68 6.69
CA LEU A 251 8.99 5.96 6.58
C LEU A 251 9.15 4.45 6.84
N PHE A 252 10.22 3.85 6.33
CA PHE A 252 10.51 2.44 6.59
C PHE A 252 10.84 2.21 8.07
N GLY A 253 11.63 3.07 8.71
CA GLY A 253 11.87 3.02 10.15
C GLY A 253 10.57 3.08 10.96
N LEU A 254 9.64 3.98 10.58
CA LEU A 254 8.33 4.07 11.22
C LEU A 254 7.51 2.77 11.06
N LEU A 255 7.54 2.14 9.89
CA LEU A 255 6.84 0.86 9.66
C LEU A 255 7.46 -0.29 10.45
N GLU A 256 8.79 -0.29 10.64
CA GLU A 256 9.49 -1.25 11.50
C GLU A 256 9.12 -1.05 12.98
N GLU A 257 9.09 0.19 13.46
CA GLU A 257 8.65 0.54 14.83
C GLU A 257 7.21 0.08 15.10
N LEU A 258 6.32 0.24 14.10
CA LEU A 258 4.94 -0.23 14.15
C LEU A 258 4.82 -1.75 13.94
N GLN A 259 5.92 -2.46 13.71
CA GLN A 259 5.97 -3.90 13.50
C GLN A 259 5.09 -4.36 12.33
N TYR A 260 5.15 -3.64 11.20
CA TYR A 260 4.42 -4.04 10.01
C TYR A 260 4.89 -5.39 9.48
N GLN A 261 3.97 -6.35 9.35
CA GLN A 261 4.27 -7.74 8.96
C GLN A 261 3.84 -8.07 7.53
N GLY A 262 3.23 -7.12 6.83
CA GLY A 262 2.77 -7.30 5.45
C GLY A 262 3.88 -7.19 4.41
N TYR A 263 3.50 -7.22 3.14
CA TYR A 263 4.37 -6.86 2.03
C TYR A 263 4.22 -5.37 1.70
N ILE A 264 5.31 -4.77 1.21
CA ILE A 264 5.35 -3.43 0.66
C ILE A 264 5.51 -3.55 -0.86
N GLY A 265 4.48 -3.15 -1.61
CA GLY A 265 4.46 -3.18 -3.07
C GLY A 265 5.31 -2.08 -3.68
N CYS A 266 6.25 -2.46 -4.52
CA CYS A 266 7.07 -1.54 -5.32
C CYS A 266 6.27 -1.11 -6.56
N GLU A 267 5.34 -0.15 -6.39
CA GLU A 267 4.43 0.30 -7.44
C GLU A 267 4.89 1.64 -8.02
N TYR A 268 5.98 1.62 -8.76
CA TYR A 268 6.57 2.82 -9.32
C TYR A 268 7.00 2.65 -10.78
N LYS A 269 7.22 3.79 -11.46
CA LYS A 269 7.74 3.87 -12.81
C LYS A 269 9.27 3.98 -12.75
N PRO A 270 10.03 2.95 -13.15
CA PRO A 270 11.49 3.02 -13.19
C PRO A 270 11.98 4.15 -14.09
N ARG A 271 12.97 4.95 -13.62
CA ARG A 271 13.59 6.02 -14.43
C ARG A 271 14.59 5.49 -15.43
N GLY A 272 15.21 4.34 -15.17
CA GLY A 272 16.17 3.68 -16.04
C GLY A 272 15.55 2.54 -16.82
N MET A 273 16.01 2.34 -18.07
CA MET A 273 15.54 1.24 -18.93
C MET A 273 16.20 -0.12 -18.63
N LYS A 274 17.01 -0.24 -17.58
CA LYS A 274 17.73 -1.48 -17.27
C LYS A 274 17.62 -1.75 -15.79
N GLU A 275 16.83 -2.79 -15.50
CA GLU A 275 16.67 -3.46 -14.21
C GLU A 275 16.17 -2.55 -13.06
N PRO A 276 15.04 -2.89 -12.43
CA PRO A 276 14.69 -2.27 -11.16
C PRO A 276 15.88 -2.50 -10.21
N PRO A 277 16.22 -1.50 -9.38
CA PRO A 277 17.30 -1.67 -8.41
C PRO A 277 17.02 -2.93 -7.59
N PRO A 278 18.02 -3.76 -7.31
CA PRO A 278 17.83 -4.94 -6.50
C PRO A 278 17.19 -4.52 -5.17
N VAL A 279 16.26 -5.34 -4.66
CA VAL A 279 15.55 -5.13 -3.36
C VAL A 279 16.51 -4.73 -2.24
N PHE A 280 17.77 -5.16 -2.32
CA PHE A 280 18.85 -4.81 -1.41
C PHE A 280 19.18 -3.31 -1.30
N LEU A 281 18.85 -2.49 -2.29
CA LEU A 281 19.03 -1.03 -2.19
C LEU A 281 17.91 -0.36 -1.39
N LEU A 282 16.74 -1.00 -1.26
CA LEU A 282 15.65 -0.50 -0.42
C LEU A 282 15.85 -0.89 1.05
N CYS A 283 16.53 -2.02 1.29
CA CYS A 283 16.97 -2.49 2.60
C CYS A 283 18.50 -2.40 2.63
N LYS A 284 19.09 -1.22 2.79
CA LYS A 284 20.49 -1.17 3.27
C LYS A 284 20.48 -1.86 4.62
N GLU A 285 21.10 -3.04 4.71
CA GLU A 285 21.68 -3.51 5.94
C GLU A 285 22.69 -2.45 6.38
N GLU A 286 22.24 -1.45 7.12
CA GLU A 286 23.16 -0.68 7.93
C GLU A 286 23.78 -1.69 8.88
N ASN A 287 25.06 -1.95 8.65
CA ASN A 287 25.87 -2.75 9.55
C ASN A 287 25.59 -2.26 10.98
N PRO A 288 25.08 -3.08 11.90
CA PRO A 288 24.71 -2.66 13.27
C PRO A 288 25.89 -2.00 14.02
N ARG A 289 27.12 -2.13 13.50
CA ARG A 289 28.35 -1.54 14.07
C ARG A 289 28.56 -0.08 13.66
N GLU A 290 27.79 0.48 12.74
CA GLU A 290 27.92 1.87 12.29
C GLU A 290 26.85 2.80 12.90
N ARG A 291 25.90 2.29 13.67
CA ARG A 291 25.03 3.14 14.50
C ARG A 291 25.86 3.69 15.65
N GLY A 292 26.38 4.89 15.49
CA GLY A 292 26.81 5.68 16.65
C GLY A 292 25.63 5.81 17.63
N PRO A 293 25.87 6.01 18.94
CA PRO A 293 24.82 6.15 19.92
C PRO A 293 23.84 7.22 19.44
N ALA A 294 22.56 6.84 19.38
CA ALA A 294 21.46 7.70 18.98
C ALA A 294 21.60 9.09 19.61
N GLY A 295 21.85 10.09 18.78
CA GLY A 295 21.95 11.46 19.25
C GLY A 295 20.66 11.81 20.01
N ARG A 296 20.76 12.03 21.30
CA ARG A 296 19.69 12.62 22.11
C ARG A 296 19.35 13.96 21.45
N TRP A 297 18.15 14.06 20.92
CA TRP A 297 17.57 15.35 20.64
C TRP A 297 17.41 16.04 22.00
N SER A 298 18.27 17.03 22.26
CA SER A 298 18.06 17.92 23.41
C SER A 298 16.78 18.67 23.16
N GLU A 299 15.85 18.58 24.11
CA GLU A 299 14.66 19.43 24.12
C GLU A 299 15.10 20.90 24.02
N PRO A 300 14.47 21.71 23.15
CA PRO A 300 14.76 23.12 23.12
C PRO A 300 14.34 23.71 24.48
N SER A 301 15.28 24.37 25.13
CA SER A 301 15.04 25.10 26.36
C SER A 301 13.86 26.06 26.18
N SER A 302 12.95 26.03 27.12
CA SER A 302 11.74 26.84 27.20
C SER A 302 12.03 28.32 27.32
N SER A 303 12.45 28.99 26.26
CA SER A 303 12.45 30.46 26.14
C SER A 303 12.68 30.90 24.70
N GLY A 304 11.74 30.62 23.82
CA GLY A 304 11.69 31.15 22.45
C GLY A 304 10.36 31.86 22.23
N VAL A 305 10.27 33.13 22.58
CA VAL A 305 9.15 33.98 22.21
C VAL A 305 9.20 34.23 20.71
N TRP A 306 8.20 33.75 19.98
CA TRP A 306 7.99 34.12 18.58
C TRP A 306 7.49 35.56 18.55
N LEU A 307 8.30 36.50 18.05
CA LEU A 307 7.84 37.87 17.74
C LEU A 307 7.15 37.84 16.36
N PRO A 308 6.00 38.53 16.22
CA PRO A 308 5.35 38.65 14.92
C PRO A 308 6.20 39.49 13.98
N VAL A 309 6.35 39.07 12.74
CA VAL A 309 6.94 39.85 11.66
C VAL A 309 5.96 40.98 11.33
N THR A 310 6.35 42.20 11.56
CA THR A 310 5.60 43.39 11.12
C THR A 310 5.80 43.55 9.62
N GLU A 311 4.68 43.64 8.89
CA GLU A 311 4.65 44.05 7.50
C GLU A 311 5.28 45.46 7.37
N HIS A 312 6.33 45.55 6.56
CA HIS A 312 6.80 46.84 6.04
C HIS A 312 6.24 47.03 4.63
N GLU A 313 5.49 48.11 4.54
CA GLU A 313 5.01 48.74 3.30
C GLU A 313 6.14 48.86 2.26
N VAL A 314 5.79 48.56 1.02
CA VAL A 314 6.60 48.89 -0.15
C VAL A 314 5.87 50.02 -0.87
N ASP A 315 6.53 51.16 -0.91
CA ASP A 315 6.22 52.28 -1.83
C ASP A 315 6.50 51.90 -3.30
#